data_4aecbf17503db6efbc2d6b7f5be8466c
#
_entry.id   4aecbf17503db6efbc2d6b7f5be8466c
#
_cell.length_a   1.000
_cell.length_b   1.000
_cell.length_c   1.000
_cell.angle_alpha   90.00
_cell.angle_beta   90.00
_cell.angle_gamma   90.00
#
_symmetry.space_group_name_H-M   'P 1'
#
loop_
_entity.id
_entity.type
_entity.pdbx_description
1 polymer ?
#
loop_
_entity_poly.entity_id
_entity_poly.type
_entity_poly.pdbx_seq_one_letter_code
_entity_poly.pdbx_strand_id
1 'polypeptide(L)'
;EQRASALIAAASWLVKHHKRQVPTTKEKLLRIPHVGVYVSNAVLCFAFGDNIEVVDTNILRFYARYYGLTIKPDIRRNPEVWKIAKLSLPEEVAEVKQHNYGLLDFTAEICRSKMPRCNICPLASSCKWGIKQLSLSHATIRKT
;
A
#
# COMPACT_ATOMS: atom_id res chain seq x y z
N GLU A 1 -3.55 13.54 -19.10
CA GLU A 1 -3.47 14.98 -18.79
C GLU A 1 -3.30 15.26 -17.29
N GLN A 2 -4.18 14.78 -16.40
CA GLN A 2 -4.11 15.08 -14.96
C GLN A 2 -2.78 14.73 -14.28
N ARG A 3 -2.16 13.58 -14.62
CA ARG A 3 -0.87 13.17 -14.02
C ARG A 3 0.28 14.07 -14.46
N ALA A 4 0.31 14.46 -15.73
CA ALA A 4 1.33 15.37 -16.25
C ALA A 4 1.23 16.76 -15.60
N SER A 5 0.01 17.29 -15.48
CA SER A 5 -0.23 18.56 -14.80
C SER A 5 0.20 18.54 -13.34
N ALA A 6 -0.06 17.42 -12.62
CA ALA A 6 0.36 17.24 -11.23
C ALA A 6 1.90 17.23 -11.09
N LEU A 7 2.60 16.55 -12.00
CA LEU A 7 4.08 16.54 -12.02
C LEU A 7 4.66 17.92 -12.28
N ILE A 8 4.11 18.67 -13.26
CA ILE A 8 4.53 20.03 -13.57
C ILE A 8 4.31 20.95 -12.37
N ALA A 9 3.14 20.87 -11.71
CA ALA A 9 2.85 21.66 -10.54
C ALA A 9 3.81 21.38 -9.38
N ALA A 10 4.09 20.09 -9.11
CA ALA A 10 5.05 19.68 -8.09
C ALA A 10 6.47 20.18 -8.40
N ALA A 11 6.92 20.02 -9.64
CA ALA A 11 8.24 20.48 -10.07
C ALA A 11 8.39 22.01 -9.96
N SER A 12 7.39 22.76 -10.42
CA SER A 12 7.37 24.23 -10.33
C SER A 12 7.40 24.69 -8.87
N TRP A 13 6.67 24.00 -7.99
CA TRP A 13 6.66 24.30 -6.56
C TRP A 13 8.04 24.08 -5.93
N LEU A 14 8.71 22.96 -6.24
CA LEU A 14 10.06 22.65 -5.76
C LEU A 14 11.09 23.67 -6.23
N VAL A 15 11.01 24.11 -7.48
CA VAL A 15 11.88 25.17 -8.00
C VAL A 15 11.70 26.47 -7.21
N LYS A 16 10.44 26.86 -6.96
CA LYS A 16 10.10 28.12 -6.29
C LYS A 16 10.42 28.12 -4.81
N HIS A 17 10.17 27.01 -4.10
CA HIS A 17 10.19 26.97 -2.62
C HIS A 17 11.33 26.17 -2.02
N HIS A 18 11.99 25.30 -2.79
CA HIS A 18 13.01 24.36 -2.29
C HIS A 18 14.29 24.31 -3.13
N LYS A 19 14.61 25.37 -3.90
CA LYS A 19 15.85 25.46 -4.70
C LYS A 19 16.09 24.20 -5.54
N ARG A 20 15.05 23.62 -6.10
CA ARG A 20 15.06 22.36 -6.90
C ARG A 20 15.43 21.10 -6.11
N GLN A 21 15.42 21.14 -4.80
CA GLN A 21 15.69 19.96 -3.95
C GLN A 21 14.38 19.34 -3.45
N VAL A 22 14.35 18.02 -3.37
CA VAL A 22 13.22 17.28 -2.79
C VAL A 22 13.37 17.32 -1.26
N PRO A 23 12.35 17.78 -0.51
CA PRO A 23 12.40 17.79 0.94
C PRO A 23 12.50 16.39 1.54
N THR A 24 13.19 16.28 2.66
CA THR A 24 13.44 15.04 3.39
C THR A 24 12.53 14.85 4.61
N THR A 25 11.50 15.70 4.79
CA THR A 25 10.55 15.58 5.89
C THR A 25 9.12 15.48 5.37
N LYS A 26 8.30 14.70 6.05
CA LYS A 26 6.90 14.45 5.67
C LYS A 26 6.08 15.74 5.59
N GLU A 27 6.26 16.63 6.56
CA GLU A 27 5.55 17.91 6.63
C GLU A 27 5.83 18.80 5.42
N LYS A 28 7.08 18.85 4.96
CA LYS A 28 7.47 19.61 3.77
C LYS A 28 7.00 18.96 2.50
N LEU A 29 7.07 17.63 2.40
CA LEU A 29 6.56 16.87 1.25
C LEU A 29 5.06 17.06 1.07
N LEU A 30 4.28 17.04 2.14
CA LEU A 30 2.82 17.23 2.10
C LEU A 30 2.39 18.64 1.68
N ARG A 31 3.30 19.63 1.66
CA ARG A 31 3.02 20.98 1.12
C ARG A 31 3.14 21.06 -0.39
N ILE A 32 3.75 20.05 -1.02
CA ILE A 32 3.89 20.00 -2.49
C ILE A 32 2.53 19.70 -3.12
N PRO A 33 2.09 20.46 -4.13
CA PRO A 33 0.82 20.20 -4.81
C PRO A 33 0.71 18.74 -5.29
N HIS A 34 -0.44 18.12 -5.06
CA HIS A 34 -0.76 16.73 -5.43
C HIS A 34 0.06 15.64 -4.71
N VAL A 35 0.89 16.00 -3.73
CA VAL A 35 1.60 15.03 -2.89
C VAL A 35 0.76 14.74 -1.64
N GLY A 36 0.19 13.52 -1.58
CA GLY A 36 -0.51 12.99 -0.41
C GLY A 36 0.38 12.11 0.45
N VAL A 37 -0.22 11.50 1.49
CA VAL A 37 0.48 10.62 2.44
C VAL A 37 1.21 9.47 1.74
N TYR A 38 0.56 8.80 0.76
CA TYR A 38 1.19 7.73 -0.01
C TYR A 38 2.47 8.19 -0.70
N VAL A 39 2.41 9.29 -1.46
CA VAL A 39 3.57 9.79 -2.22
C VAL A 39 4.66 10.27 -1.26
N SER A 40 4.32 10.97 -0.18
CA SER A 40 5.30 11.42 0.80
C SER A 40 6.02 10.26 1.48
N ASN A 41 5.29 9.22 1.92
CA ASN A 41 5.88 8.02 2.51
C ASN A 41 6.73 7.24 1.49
N ALA A 42 6.28 7.14 0.23
CA ALA A 42 7.05 6.49 -0.83
C ALA A 42 8.39 7.22 -1.09
N VAL A 43 8.39 8.54 -1.13
CA VAL A 43 9.62 9.34 -1.28
C VAL A 43 10.54 9.11 -0.09
N LEU A 44 10.04 9.19 1.14
CA LEU A 44 10.83 9.00 2.35
C LEU A 44 11.42 7.59 2.42
N CYS A 45 10.63 6.56 2.16
CA CYS A 45 11.08 5.17 2.18
C CYS A 45 12.06 4.87 1.04
N PHE A 46 11.66 5.11 -0.20
CA PHE A 46 12.39 4.62 -1.37
C PHE A 46 13.58 5.48 -1.76
N ALA A 47 13.50 6.81 -1.58
CA ALA A 47 14.59 7.72 -1.92
C ALA A 47 15.51 8.02 -0.73
N PHE A 48 14.98 8.11 0.48
CA PHE A 48 15.76 8.50 1.66
C PHE A 48 16.02 7.34 2.63
N GLY A 49 15.34 6.20 2.50
CA GLY A 49 15.58 5.01 3.33
C GLY A 49 14.91 5.06 4.70
N ASP A 50 13.90 5.91 4.87
CA ASP A 50 13.19 6.04 6.14
C ASP A 50 12.41 4.76 6.48
N ASN A 51 12.36 4.44 7.78
CA ASN A 51 11.54 3.35 8.30
C ASN A 51 10.07 3.79 8.36
N ILE A 52 9.38 3.73 7.23
CA ILE A 52 7.98 4.17 7.11
C ILE A 52 7.19 3.26 6.16
N GLU A 53 5.94 3.02 6.52
CA GLU A 53 5.01 2.25 5.70
C GLU A 53 4.60 2.99 4.42
N VAL A 54 4.68 2.32 3.28
CA VAL A 54 4.18 2.80 1.99
C VAL A 54 2.88 2.09 1.67
N VAL A 55 1.75 2.77 1.90
CA VAL A 55 0.43 2.14 1.87
C VAL A 55 -0.47 2.82 0.86
N ASP A 56 -0.85 2.07 -0.18
CA ASP A 56 -1.89 2.44 -1.13
C ASP A 56 -3.24 1.74 -0.80
N THR A 57 -4.26 1.97 -1.61
CA THR A 57 -5.57 1.33 -1.44
C THR A 57 -5.53 -0.19 -1.64
N ASN A 58 -4.55 -0.72 -2.38
CA ASN A 58 -4.41 -2.15 -2.62
C ASN A 58 -3.86 -2.85 -1.37
N ILE A 59 -2.84 -2.25 -0.76
CA ILE A 59 -2.24 -2.73 0.49
C ILE A 59 -3.25 -2.65 1.63
N LEU A 60 -4.00 -1.55 1.75
CA LEU A 60 -5.09 -1.45 2.74
C LEU A 60 -6.13 -2.56 2.56
N ARG A 61 -6.52 -2.85 1.32
CA ARG A 61 -7.44 -3.96 1.01
C ARG A 61 -6.85 -5.31 1.36
N PHE A 62 -5.55 -5.53 1.12
CA PHE A 62 -4.86 -6.76 1.50
C PHE A 62 -4.93 -6.97 3.01
N TYR A 63 -4.56 -5.99 3.82
CA TYR A 63 -4.64 -6.11 5.28
C TYR A 63 -6.07 -6.36 5.76
N ALA A 64 -7.06 -5.64 5.21
CA ALA A 64 -8.45 -5.87 5.56
C ALA A 64 -8.90 -7.30 5.24
N ARG A 65 -8.50 -7.86 4.09
CA ARG A 65 -8.79 -9.26 3.72
C ARG A 65 -8.08 -10.25 4.63
N TYR A 66 -6.80 -10.02 4.90
CA TYR A 66 -5.96 -10.92 5.67
C TYR A 66 -6.48 -11.06 7.11
N TYR A 67 -6.74 -9.93 7.76
CA TYR A 67 -7.25 -9.90 9.13
C TYR A 67 -8.78 -9.98 9.25
N GLY A 68 -9.51 -10.00 8.14
CA GLY A 68 -10.97 -10.07 8.12
C GLY A 68 -11.65 -8.81 8.63
N LEU A 69 -11.04 -7.65 8.42
CA LEU A 69 -11.60 -6.36 8.82
C LEU A 69 -12.69 -5.91 7.84
N THR A 70 -13.65 -5.15 8.33
CA THR A 70 -14.69 -4.57 7.49
C THR A 70 -14.09 -3.50 6.57
N ILE A 71 -14.20 -3.72 5.26
CA ILE A 71 -13.77 -2.75 4.26
C ILE A 71 -14.85 -1.67 4.16
N LYS A 72 -14.60 -0.51 4.77
CA LYS A 72 -15.43 0.69 4.62
C LYS A 72 -15.22 1.31 3.23
N PRO A 73 -16.19 2.08 2.70
CA PRO A 73 -16.07 2.73 1.38
C PRO A 73 -14.80 3.57 1.22
N ASP A 74 -14.36 4.26 2.27
CA ASP A 74 -13.07 4.94 2.30
C ASP A 74 -12.11 4.24 3.27
N ILE A 75 -11.53 3.13 2.79
CA ILE A 75 -10.55 2.33 3.56
C ILE A 75 -9.32 3.15 3.98
N ARG A 76 -8.98 4.23 3.27
CA ARG A 76 -7.86 5.12 3.58
C ARG A 76 -8.03 5.82 4.94
N ARG A 77 -9.27 5.93 5.43
CA ARG A 77 -9.60 6.52 6.73
C ARG A 77 -9.77 5.49 7.84
N ASN A 78 -9.42 4.24 7.60
CA ASN A 78 -9.49 3.20 8.64
C ASN A 78 -8.20 3.20 9.48
N PRO A 79 -8.23 3.72 10.74
CA PRO A 79 -7.02 3.83 11.56
C PRO A 79 -6.44 2.46 11.97
N GLU A 80 -7.30 1.44 12.07
CA GLU A 80 -6.89 0.08 12.43
C GLU A 80 -5.99 -0.52 11.35
N VAL A 81 -6.34 -0.34 10.08
CA VAL A 81 -5.53 -0.85 8.96
C VAL A 81 -4.19 -0.14 8.88
N TRP A 82 -4.15 1.18 9.11
CA TRP A 82 -2.91 1.93 9.18
C TRP A 82 -2.02 1.50 10.34
N LYS A 83 -2.62 1.23 11.51
CA LYS A 83 -1.88 0.68 12.67
C LYS A 83 -1.26 -0.67 12.33
N ILE A 84 -1.99 -1.56 11.68
CA ILE A 84 -1.48 -2.86 11.23
C ILE A 84 -0.33 -2.66 10.24
N ALA A 85 -0.49 -1.81 9.23
CA ALA A 85 0.56 -1.55 8.25
C ALA A 85 1.87 -1.10 8.91
N LYS A 86 1.79 -0.21 9.89
CA LYS A 86 2.95 0.25 10.65
C LYS A 86 3.58 -0.87 11.49
N LEU A 87 2.77 -1.69 12.15
CA LEU A 87 3.24 -2.81 12.99
C LEU A 87 3.79 -3.98 12.19
N SER A 88 3.50 -4.07 10.88
CA SER A 88 4.02 -5.12 10.00
C SER A 88 5.36 -4.79 9.36
N LEU A 89 5.91 -3.60 9.61
CA LEU A 89 7.24 -3.25 9.13
C LEU A 89 8.29 -4.15 9.81
N PRO A 90 9.33 -4.56 9.06
CA PRO A 90 10.49 -5.24 9.64
C PRO A 90 11.17 -4.37 10.72
N GLU A 91 11.78 -5.02 11.70
CA GLU A 91 12.59 -4.35 12.71
C GLU A 91 13.87 -3.75 12.09
N GLU A 92 14.46 -4.47 11.16
CA GLU A 92 15.65 -4.04 10.43
C GLU A 92 15.29 -3.00 9.36
N VAL A 93 15.78 -1.78 9.54
CA VAL A 93 15.52 -0.65 8.61
C VAL A 93 15.93 -0.97 7.18
N ALA A 94 17.00 -1.74 6.99
CA ALA A 94 17.49 -2.15 5.68
C ALA A 94 16.45 -2.99 4.90
N GLU A 95 15.56 -3.71 5.59
CA GLU A 95 14.54 -4.57 5.00
C GLU A 95 13.24 -3.84 4.66
N VAL A 96 13.00 -2.66 5.27
CA VAL A 96 11.74 -1.92 5.12
C VAL A 96 11.43 -1.58 3.67
N LYS A 97 12.44 -1.17 2.91
CA LYS A 97 12.30 -0.85 1.49
C LYS A 97 11.87 -2.07 0.68
N GLN A 98 12.52 -3.20 0.91
CA GLN A 98 12.20 -4.47 0.24
C GLN A 98 10.80 -4.97 0.64
N HIS A 99 10.44 -4.87 1.92
CA HIS A 99 9.11 -5.20 2.41
C HIS A 99 8.02 -4.39 1.71
N ASN A 100 8.19 -3.07 1.63
CA ASN A 100 7.23 -2.20 0.95
C ASN A 100 7.10 -2.52 -0.55
N TYR A 101 8.21 -2.78 -1.26
CA TYR A 101 8.16 -3.25 -2.65
C TYR A 101 7.43 -4.59 -2.78
N GLY A 102 7.75 -5.56 -1.92
CA GLY A 102 7.10 -6.87 -1.93
C GLY A 102 5.58 -6.77 -1.71
N LEU A 103 5.12 -5.88 -0.84
CA LEU A 103 3.68 -5.65 -0.64
C LEU A 103 3.01 -5.02 -1.86
N LEU A 104 3.66 -4.06 -2.52
CA LEU A 104 3.13 -3.44 -3.75
C LEU A 104 2.99 -4.50 -4.85
N ASP A 105 4.02 -5.30 -5.09
CA ASP A 105 4.02 -6.36 -6.11
C ASP A 105 3.01 -7.46 -5.76
N PHE A 106 2.98 -7.91 -4.50
CA PHE A 106 2.03 -8.91 -4.03
C PHE A 106 0.58 -8.48 -4.24
N THR A 107 0.25 -7.23 -3.97
CA THR A 107 -1.11 -6.71 -4.14
C THR A 107 -1.48 -6.44 -5.59
N ALA A 108 -0.50 -6.19 -6.46
CA ALA A 108 -0.68 -6.08 -7.90
C ALA A 108 -0.87 -7.45 -8.57
N GLU A 109 -0.08 -8.46 -8.18
CA GLU A 109 -0.02 -9.74 -8.87
C GLU A 109 -0.91 -10.82 -8.24
N ILE A 110 -0.98 -10.92 -6.93
CA ILE A 110 -1.67 -11.99 -6.20
C ILE A 110 -2.96 -11.48 -5.57
N CYS A 111 -2.89 -10.54 -4.62
CA CYS A 111 -4.05 -10.05 -3.89
C CYS A 111 -4.78 -8.93 -4.66
N ARG A 112 -5.15 -9.20 -5.90
CA ARG A 112 -5.77 -8.22 -6.81
C ARG A 112 -7.08 -7.67 -6.28
N SER A 113 -7.48 -6.49 -6.77
CA SER A 113 -8.76 -5.86 -6.46
C SER A 113 -9.92 -6.74 -6.86
N LYS A 114 -9.97 -7.10 -8.13
CA LYS A 114 -10.91 -8.06 -8.71
C LYS A 114 -10.21 -9.40 -8.88
N MET A 115 -10.89 -10.51 -8.58
CA MET A 115 -10.39 -11.88 -8.77
C MET A 115 -8.98 -12.12 -8.14
N PRO A 116 -8.85 -12.03 -6.80
CA PRO A 116 -7.59 -12.36 -6.15
C PRO A 116 -7.23 -13.83 -6.39
N ARG A 117 -5.95 -14.10 -6.61
CA ARG A 117 -5.42 -15.44 -6.93
C ARG A 117 -5.19 -16.25 -5.65
N CYS A 118 -6.25 -16.51 -4.87
CA CYS A 118 -6.15 -17.20 -3.57
C CYS A 118 -5.63 -18.66 -3.71
N ASN A 119 -5.87 -19.31 -4.84
CA ASN A 119 -5.41 -20.68 -5.12
C ASN A 119 -3.88 -20.84 -5.21
N ILE A 120 -3.16 -19.77 -5.55
CA ILE A 120 -1.68 -19.77 -5.60
C ILE A 120 -1.07 -18.82 -4.56
N CYS A 121 -1.90 -18.24 -3.68
CA CYS A 121 -1.42 -17.29 -2.68
C CYS A 121 -0.72 -18.00 -1.53
N PRO A 122 0.55 -17.69 -1.22
CA PRO A 122 1.29 -18.33 -0.13
C PRO A 122 0.69 -18.05 1.25
N LEU A 123 -0.15 -17.00 1.37
CA LEU A 123 -0.80 -16.61 2.62
C LEU A 123 -2.25 -17.11 2.72
N ALA A 124 -2.75 -17.91 1.76
CA ALA A 124 -4.16 -18.27 1.71
C ALA A 124 -4.65 -19.03 2.94
N SER A 125 -3.80 -19.91 3.50
CA SER A 125 -4.13 -20.74 4.67
C SER A 125 -4.27 -19.95 5.99
N SER A 126 -3.63 -18.79 6.08
CA SER A 126 -3.69 -17.90 7.26
C SER A 126 -4.56 -16.66 7.02
N CYS A 127 -4.96 -16.42 5.78
CA CYS A 127 -5.78 -15.27 5.39
C CYS A 127 -7.26 -15.55 5.60
N LYS A 128 -7.98 -14.76 6.40
CA LYS A 128 -9.42 -14.95 6.64
C LYS A 128 -10.25 -14.91 5.38
N TRP A 129 -9.90 -14.05 4.42
CA TRP A 129 -10.54 -14.04 3.09
C TRP A 129 -10.14 -15.27 2.26
N GLY A 130 -8.86 -15.64 2.24
CA GLY A 130 -8.34 -16.78 1.49
C GLY A 130 -8.99 -18.09 1.90
N ILE A 131 -9.07 -18.37 3.20
CA ILE A 131 -9.75 -19.55 3.76
C ILE A 131 -11.20 -19.63 3.25
N LYS A 132 -11.95 -18.52 3.30
CA LYS A 132 -13.32 -18.48 2.82
C LYS A 132 -13.42 -18.75 1.31
N GLN A 133 -12.51 -18.21 0.49
CA GLN A 133 -12.52 -18.45 -0.96
C GLN A 133 -12.21 -19.90 -1.31
N LEU A 134 -11.22 -20.50 -0.64
CA LEU A 134 -10.84 -21.90 -0.90
C LEU A 134 -11.95 -22.86 -0.47
N SER A 135 -12.62 -22.63 0.66
CA SER A 135 -13.75 -23.49 1.09
C SER A 135 -14.95 -23.43 0.12
N LEU A 136 -15.23 -22.25 -0.46
CA LEU A 136 -16.29 -22.11 -1.46
C LEU A 136 -15.97 -22.84 -2.76
N SER A 137 -14.71 -22.81 -3.23
CA SER A 137 -14.30 -23.52 -4.44
C SER A 137 -14.39 -25.04 -4.26
N HIS A 138 -14.03 -25.58 -3.10
CA HIS A 138 -14.19 -27.01 -2.79
C HIS A 138 -15.67 -27.46 -2.71
N ALA A 139 -16.56 -26.60 -2.23
CA ALA A 139 -18.00 -26.90 -2.17
C ALA A 139 -18.64 -26.97 -3.56
N THR A 140 -18.15 -26.18 -4.53
CA THR A 140 -18.66 -26.17 -5.90
C THR A 140 -18.25 -27.43 -6.67
N ILE A 141 -17.03 -27.94 -6.47
CA ILE A 141 -16.51 -29.14 -7.12
C ILE A 141 -17.24 -30.42 -6.64
N ARG A 142 -17.76 -30.45 -5.41
CA ARG A 142 -18.50 -31.61 -4.84
C ARG A 142 -19.96 -31.71 -5.31
N LYS A 143 -20.47 -30.75 -6.06
CA LYS A 143 -21.86 -30.69 -6.56
C LYS A 143 -21.95 -31.00 -8.07
N THR A 144 -20.85 -31.23 -8.73
CA THR A 144 -20.74 -31.71 -10.12
C THR A 144 -20.33 -33.17 -10.14
#